data_79b9b39fb6cfe4965f03e7574dde3486
#
_entry.id   79b9b39fb6cfe4965f03e7574dde3486
#
_cell.length_a   1.000
_cell.length_b   1.000
_cell.length_c   1.000
_cell.angle_alpha   90.00
_cell.angle_beta   90.00
_cell.angle_gamma   90.00
#
_symmetry.space_group_name_H-M   'P 1'
#
loop_
_entity.id
_entity.type
_entity.pdbx_description
1 polymer ?
#
loop_
_entity_poly.entity_id
_entity_poly.type
_entity_poly.pdbx_seq_one_letter_code
_entity_poly.pdbx_strand_id
1 'polypeptide(L)'
;GVEVASYYQEAGYKVLNRTDDASLQTLVAQMKAEGREKEIQKELKKLKNLKQTSIPKALAYVSGELFEQYIHDMKIVQHFAMLNRQAMMDEIIKGMKLHVEEQFTTIHNYIDTDAMILRKGAVSAKEGEQLLIPINMRDGSLLCVGKGNEDWNCSAPHGAGRLMSRADAKQSFTVSEFKKQMAEVYTTS
;
A
#
# COMPACT_ATOMS: atom_id res chain seq x y z
N GLY A 1 -1.01 -5.54 -5.75
CA GLY A 1 -1.21 -4.25 -5.05
C GLY A 1 -0.15 -3.23 -5.40
N VAL A 2 1.13 -3.58 -5.32
CA VAL A 2 2.23 -2.66 -5.65
C VAL A 2 2.19 -2.23 -7.12
N GLU A 3 1.98 -3.15 -8.04
CA GLU A 3 1.87 -2.85 -9.48
C GLU A 3 0.68 -1.95 -9.79
N VAL A 4 -0.47 -2.21 -9.18
CA VAL A 4 -1.66 -1.36 -9.31
C VAL A 4 -1.35 0.07 -8.81
N ALA A 5 -0.77 0.21 -7.62
CA ALA A 5 -0.40 1.51 -7.09
C ALA A 5 0.60 2.25 -7.98
N SER A 6 1.60 1.54 -8.53
CA SER A 6 2.58 2.11 -9.45
C SER A 6 1.96 2.57 -10.77
N TYR A 7 1.01 1.80 -11.30
CA TYR A 7 0.27 2.18 -12.51
C TYR A 7 -0.51 3.48 -12.30
N TYR A 8 -1.27 3.58 -11.20
CA TYR A 8 -2.06 4.79 -10.93
C TYR A 8 -1.20 5.99 -10.54
N GLN A 9 -0.04 5.79 -9.90
CA GLN A 9 0.94 6.85 -9.68
C GLN A 9 1.47 7.42 -11.01
N GLU A 10 1.79 6.56 -11.97
CA GLU A 10 2.22 6.96 -13.31
C GLU A 10 1.10 7.68 -14.07
N ALA A 11 -0.12 7.16 -14.01
CA ALA A 11 -1.30 7.78 -14.64
C ALA A 11 -1.57 9.17 -14.04
N GLY A 12 -1.54 9.30 -12.72
CA GLY A 12 -1.69 10.56 -12.02
C GLY A 12 -0.59 11.56 -12.40
N TYR A 13 0.66 11.13 -12.45
CA TYR A 13 1.76 11.98 -12.87
C TYR A 13 1.59 12.50 -14.30
N LYS A 14 1.09 11.66 -15.23
CA LYS A 14 0.77 12.08 -16.59
C LYS A 14 -0.33 13.14 -16.63
N VAL A 15 -1.38 12.97 -15.82
CA VAL A 15 -2.47 13.97 -15.71
C VAL A 15 -1.96 15.28 -15.14
N LEU A 16 -1.17 15.24 -14.06
CA LEU A 16 -0.59 16.44 -13.44
C LEU A 16 0.35 17.23 -14.38
N ASN A 17 0.97 16.55 -15.36
CA ASN A 17 1.85 17.16 -16.34
C ASN A 17 1.16 17.46 -17.68
N ARG A 18 -0.11 17.11 -17.83
CA ARG A 18 -0.86 17.39 -19.07
C ARG A 18 -1.20 18.87 -19.13
N THR A 19 -0.85 19.52 -20.24
CA THR A 19 -1.37 20.84 -20.55
C THR A 19 -2.89 20.72 -20.80
N ASP A 20 -3.69 21.53 -20.15
CA ASP A 20 -5.14 21.51 -20.35
C ASP A 20 -5.52 21.93 -21.78
N ASP A 21 -6.64 21.37 -22.26
CA ASP A 21 -7.07 21.59 -23.64
C ASP A 21 -7.50 23.06 -23.86
N ALA A 22 -7.96 23.76 -22.82
CA ALA A 22 -8.33 25.18 -22.89
C ALA A 22 -7.09 26.07 -23.15
N SER A 23 -6.01 25.81 -22.44
CA SER A 23 -4.73 26.51 -22.67
C SER A 23 -4.17 26.25 -24.08
N LEU A 24 -4.31 25.02 -24.59
CA LEU A 24 -3.90 24.69 -25.97
C LEU A 24 -4.75 25.44 -27.01
N GLN A 25 -6.07 25.48 -26.81
CA GLN A 25 -6.99 26.19 -27.70
C GLN A 25 -6.74 27.70 -27.71
N THR A 26 -6.50 28.29 -26.52
CA THR A 26 -6.19 29.72 -26.36
C THR A 26 -4.90 30.06 -27.11
N LEU A 27 -3.85 29.25 -26.93
CA LEU A 27 -2.57 29.46 -27.67
C LEU A 27 -2.77 29.38 -29.19
N VAL A 28 -3.53 28.39 -29.67
CA VAL A 28 -3.82 28.23 -31.11
C VAL A 28 -4.59 29.45 -31.65
N ALA A 29 -5.60 29.92 -30.91
CA ALA A 29 -6.39 31.09 -31.32
C ALA A 29 -5.51 32.36 -31.37
N GLN A 30 -4.67 32.57 -30.36
CA GLN A 30 -3.75 33.70 -30.32
C GLN A 30 -2.78 33.67 -31.50
N MET A 31 -2.11 32.53 -31.76
CA MET A 31 -1.13 32.40 -32.85
C MET A 31 -1.77 32.57 -34.23
N LYS A 32 -3.03 32.16 -34.41
CA LYS A 32 -3.79 32.43 -35.63
C LYS A 32 -4.06 33.94 -35.81
N ALA A 33 -4.44 34.64 -34.74
CA ALA A 33 -4.67 36.07 -34.75
C ALA A 33 -3.38 36.85 -35.07
N GLU A 34 -2.22 36.32 -34.64
CA GLU A 34 -0.90 36.89 -34.93
C GLU A 34 -0.34 36.51 -36.30
N GLY A 35 -1.04 35.71 -37.12
CA GLY A 35 -0.57 35.24 -38.41
C GLY A 35 0.58 34.23 -38.40
N ARG A 36 0.80 33.57 -37.24
CA ARG A 36 1.90 32.63 -36.96
C ARG A 36 1.49 31.14 -37.10
N GLU A 37 0.58 30.85 -37.99
CA GLU A 37 0.00 29.51 -38.15
C GLU A 37 1.05 28.40 -38.39
N LYS A 38 2.10 28.72 -39.14
CA LYS A 38 3.20 27.77 -39.44
C LYS A 38 3.99 27.34 -38.22
N GLU A 39 3.96 28.09 -37.13
CA GLU A 39 4.69 27.83 -35.90
C GLU A 39 3.86 27.07 -34.86
N ILE A 40 2.54 26.96 -35.06
CA ILE A 40 1.61 26.35 -34.08
C ILE A 40 2.07 24.96 -33.63
N GLN A 41 2.43 24.09 -34.57
CA GLN A 41 2.86 22.72 -34.22
C GLN A 41 4.11 22.70 -33.36
N LYS A 42 5.06 23.60 -33.63
CA LYS A 42 6.32 23.72 -32.89
C LYS A 42 6.08 24.21 -31.47
N GLU A 43 5.21 25.22 -31.30
CA GLU A 43 4.89 25.77 -29.97
C GLU A 43 4.03 24.79 -29.15
N LEU A 44 3.05 24.12 -29.76
CA LEU A 44 2.28 23.05 -29.10
C LEU A 44 3.20 21.90 -28.59
N LYS A 45 4.20 21.53 -29.39
CA LYS A 45 5.17 20.51 -28.98
C LYS A 45 6.04 20.96 -27.81
N LYS A 46 6.47 22.24 -27.80
CA LYS A 46 7.21 22.81 -26.68
C LYS A 46 6.35 22.80 -25.40
N LEU A 47 5.10 23.27 -25.48
CA LEU A 47 4.17 23.33 -24.36
C LEU A 47 3.89 21.93 -23.76
N LYS A 48 3.64 20.95 -24.63
CA LYS A 48 3.43 19.55 -24.20
C LYS A 48 4.66 18.92 -23.52
N ASN A 49 5.86 19.41 -23.81
CA ASN A 49 7.10 18.94 -23.22
C ASN A 49 7.49 19.69 -21.93
N LEU A 50 6.82 20.80 -21.61
CA LEU A 50 7.05 21.52 -20.36
C LEU A 50 6.38 20.76 -19.20
N LYS A 51 7.11 20.66 -18.07
CA LYS A 51 6.51 20.17 -16.84
C LYS A 51 5.45 21.17 -16.36
N GLN A 52 4.22 20.71 -16.21
CA GLN A 52 3.09 21.52 -15.74
C GLN A 52 2.95 21.50 -14.22
N THR A 53 3.64 20.58 -13.54
CA THR A 53 3.61 20.47 -12.09
C THR A 53 4.99 20.48 -11.47
N SER A 54 5.10 21.09 -10.28
CA SER A 54 6.27 21.00 -9.40
C SER A 54 6.25 19.73 -8.53
N ILE A 55 5.16 18.97 -8.55
CA ILE A 55 5.02 17.74 -7.76
C ILE A 55 5.97 16.67 -8.33
N PRO A 56 6.89 16.14 -7.52
CA PRO A 56 7.76 15.06 -7.98
C PRO A 56 6.95 13.79 -8.23
N LYS A 57 7.40 12.95 -9.19
CA LYS A 57 6.72 11.70 -9.56
C LYS A 57 6.41 10.80 -8.36
N ALA A 58 7.31 10.76 -7.37
CA ALA A 58 7.13 9.96 -6.16
C ALA A 58 5.94 10.41 -5.28
N LEU A 59 5.48 11.64 -5.45
CA LEU A 59 4.33 12.22 -4.74
C LEU A 59 3.14 12.44 -5.66
N ALA A 60 3.15 11.89 -6.87
CA ALA A 60 2.02 11.98 -7.79
C ALA A 60 0.80 11.25 -7.20
N TYR A 61 -0.36 11.83 -7.43
CA TYR A 61 -1.63 11.33 -6.92
C TYR A 61 -2.69 11.26 -8.03
N VAL A 62 -3.75 10.54 -7.76
CA VAL A 62 -4.94 10.46 -8.62
C VAL A 62 -6.13 11.10 -7.92
N SER A 63 -7.06 11.64 -8.71
CA SER A 63 -8.32 12.22 -8.25
C SER A 63 -9.42 11.95 -9.26
N GLY A 64 -10.68 12.22 -8.89
CA GLY A 64 -11.84 12.02 -9.74
C GLY A 64 -11.94 10.57 -10.24
N GLU A 65 -12.24 10.39 -11.52
CA GLU A 65 -12.46 9.07 -12.12
C GLU A 65 -11.27 8.10 -11.94
N LEU A 66 -10.02 8.58 -12.07
CA LEU A 66 -8.83 7.75 -11.84
C LEU A 66 -8.71 7.27 -10.39
N PHE A 67 -9.16 8.07 -9.43
CA PHE A 67 -9.20 7.65 -8.03
C PHE A 67 -10.25 6.55 -7.81
N GLU A 68 -11.44 6.70 -8.37
CA GLU A 68 -12.50 5.68 -8.31
C GLU A 68 -12.05 4.35 -8.95
N GLN A 69 -11.41 4.42 -10.09
CA GLN A 69 -10.81 3.25 -10.75
C GLN A 69 -9.76 2.59 -9.88
N TYR A 70 -8.87 3.38 -9.26
CA TYR A 70 -7.86 2.86 -8.34
C TYR A 70 -8.48 2.11 -7.16
N ILE A 71 -9.49 2.68 -6.51
CA ILE A 71 -10.19 2.04 -5.39
C ILE A 71 -10.90 0.76 -5.84
N HIS A 72 -11.51 0.77 -7.03
CA HIS A 72 -12.13 -0.42 -7.61
C HIS A 72 -11.12 -1.55 -7.81
N ASP A 73 -9.99 -1.26 -8.44
CA ASP A 73 -8.94 -2.25 -8.70
C ASP A 73 -8.30 -2.75 -7.39
N MET A 74 -8.16 -1.88 -6.40
CA MET A 74 -7.68 -2.27 -5.06
C MET A 74 -8.65 -3.23 -4.36
N LYS A 75 -9.96 -3.05 -4.51
CA LYS A 75 -10.97 -4.02 -4.01
C LYS A 75 -10.77 -5.39 -4.63
N ILE A 76 -10.58 -5.47 -5.95
CA ILE A 76 -10.33 -6.72 -6.67
C ILE A 76 -9.06 -7.41 -6.15
N VAL A 77 -7.96 -6.67 -6.06
CA VAL A 77 -6.66 -7.21 -5.62
C VAL A 77 -6.72 -7.67 -4.16
N GLN A 78 -7.39 -6.94 -3.29
CA GLN A 78 -7.56 -7.31 -1.88
C GLN A 78 -8.43 -8.55 -1.72
N HIS A 79 -9.52 -8.66 -2.51
CA HIS A 79 -10.36 -9.85 -2.55
C HIS A 79 -9.58 -11.08 -3.04
N PHE A 80 -8.81 -10.95 -4.13
CA PHE A 80 -7.92 -12.01 -4.58
C PHE A 80 -6.94 -12.44 -3.48
N ALA A 81 -6.30 -11.48 -2.79
CA ALA A 81 -5.37 -11.78 -1.71
C ALA A 81 -6.03 -12.51 -0.53
N MET A 82 -7.29 -12.21 -0.24
CA MET A 82 -8.09 -12.93 0.76
C MET A 82 -8.33 -14.38 0.35
N LEU A 83 -8.82 -14.60 -0.86
CA LEU A 83 -9.07 -15.95 -1.40
C LEU A 83 -7.78 -16.77 -1.48
N ASN A 84 -6.67 -16.15 -1.88
CA ASN A 84 -5.38 -16.83 -1.93
C ASN A 84 -4.89 -17.28 -0.55
N ARG A 85 -5.03 -16.45 0.49
CA ARG A 85 -4.71 -16.84 1.87
C ARG A 85 -5.59 -18.00 2.34
N GLN A 86 -6.89 -17.94 2.04
CA GLN A 86 -7.81 -19.02 2.38
C GLN A 86 -7.40 -20.34 1.70
N ALA A 87 -7.16 -20.31 0.40
CA ALA A 87 -6.75 -21.51 -0.34
C ALA A 87 -5.41 -22.10 0.19
N MET A 88 -4.45 -21.24 0.52
CA MET A 88 -3.19 -21.68 1.12
C MET A 88 -3.41 -22.33 2.49
N MET A 89 -4.29 -21.77 3.32
CA MET A 89 -4.59 -22.31 4.63
C MET A 89 -5.32 -23.66 4.51
N ASP A 90 -6.29 -23.77 3.61
CA ASP A 90 -7.03 -25.02 3.36
C ASP A 90 -6.09 -26.16 2.92
N GLU A 91 -5.10 -25.87 2.05
CA GLU A 91 -4.11 -26.86 1.65
C GLU A 91 -3.18 -27.28 2.81
N ILE A 92 -2.77 -26.35 3.67
CA ILE A 92 -1.98 -26.65 4.87
C ILE A 92 -2.77 -27.54 5.83
N ILE A 93 -4.00 -27.16 6.17
CA ILE A 93 -4.88 -27.89 7.08
C ILE A 93 -5.08 -29.32 6.56
N LYS A 94 -5.42 -29.46 5.28
CA LYS A 94 -5.63 -30.74 4.63
C LYS A 94 -4.36 -31.59 4.58
N GLY A 95 -3.23 -31.00 4.15
CA GLY A 95 -1.94 -31.70 4.01
C GLY A 95 -1.41 -32.19 5.35
N MET A 96 -1.56 -31.40 6.40
CA MET A 96 -1.11 -31.72 7.75
C MET A 96 -2.16 -32.49 8.57
N LYS A 97 -3.38 -32.67 8.04
CA LYS A 97 -4.52 -33.31 8.72
C LYS A 97 -4.85 -32.65 10.06
N LEU A 98 -4.83 -31.33 10.10
CA LEU A 98 -5.10 -30.56 11.31
C LEU A 98 -6.60 -30.50 11.59
N HIS A 99 -6.96 -30.51 12.88
CA HIS A 99 -8.28 -30.17 13.34
C HIS A 99 -8.29 -28.68 13.71
N VAL A 100 -9.18 -27.91 13.07
CA VAL A 100 -9.29 -26.46 13.28
C VAL A 100 -10.38 -26.21 14.33
N GLU A 101 -10.01 -25.56 15.43
CA GLU A 101 -10.96 -25.14 16.47
C GLU A 101 -11.47 -23.72 16.20
N GLU A 102 -10.59 -22.82 15.76
CA GLU A 102 -10.93 -21.43 15.45
C GLU A 102 -10.03 -20.89 14.33
N GLN A 103 -10.55 -20.00 13.51
CA GLN A 103 -9.82 -19.36 12.42
C GLN A 103 -10.23 -17.89 12.27
N PHE A 104 -9.27 -17.00 12.20
CA PHE A 104 -9.47 -15.61 11.86
C PHE A 104 -8.32 -15.06 11.03
N THR A 105 -8.49 -13.89 10.41
CA THR A 105 -7.49 -13.26 9.57
C THR A 105 -7.23 -11.84 10.02
N THR A 106 -5.96 -11.51 10.25
CA THR A 106 -5.51 -10.13 10.47
C THR A 106 -4.79 -9.61 9.22
N ILE A 107 -5.21 -8.45 8.72
CA ILE A 107 -4.62 -7.83 7.54
C ILE A 107 -3.93 -6.55 7.96
N HIS A 108 -2.69 -6.37 7.52
CA HIS A 108 -1.90 -5.15 7.75
C HIS A 108 -1.49 -4.51 6.42
N ASN A 109 -1.21 -3.21 6.45
CA ASN A 109 -0.79 -2.45 5.27
C ASN A 109 -1.80 -2.58 4.11
N TYR A 110 -3.01 -2.14 4.32
CA TYR A 110 -4.08 -2.21 3.34
C TYR A 110 -4.95 -0.94 3.35
N ILE A 111 -5.79 -0.80 2.35
CA ILE A 111 -6.82 0.23 2.29
C ILE A 111 -8.15 -0.38 2.72
N ASP A 112 -8.72 0.11 3.82
CA ASP A 112 -10.11 -0.15 4.18
C ASP A 112 -10.96 0.70 3.21
N THR A 113 -11.43 0.07 2.15
CA THR A 113 -12.13 0.76 1.06
C THR A 113 -13.56 1.15 1.42
N ASP A 114 -14.09 0.68 2.54
CA ASP A 114 -15.43 1.04 3.02
C ASP A 114 -15.34 2.24 3.98
N ALA A 115 -14.37 2.23 4.88
CA ALA A 115 -14.10 3.34 5.79
C ALA A 115 -13.17 4.40 5.19
N MET A 116 -12.60 4.16 4.00
CA MET A 116 -11.60 5.01 3.32
C MET A 116 -10.39 5.32 4.21
N ILE A 117 -9.90 4.31 4.93
CA ILE A 117 -8.76 4.40 5.82
C ILE A 117 -7.57 3.64 5.23
N LEU A 118 -6.45 4.33 5.02
CA LEU A 118 -5.17 3.69 4.69
C LEU A 118 -4.44 3.29 5.97
N ARG A 119 -4.25 1.98 6.17
CA ARG A 119 -3.44 1.45 7.26
C ARG A 119 -2.05 1.08 6.77
N LYS A 120 -1.04 1.72 7.36
CA LYS A 120 0.38 1.42 7.13
C LYS A 120 1.10 1.25 8.46
N GLY A 121 1.69 0.08 8.68
CA GLY A 121 2.23 -0.27 10.00
C GLY A 121 1.15 -0.53 11.04
N ALA A 122 -0.08 -0.77 10.61
CA ALA A 122 -1.26 -0.92 11.45
C ALA A 122 -2.19 -2.02 10.93
N VAL A 123 -3.01 -2.53 11.82
CA VAL A 123 -4.11 -3.47 11.56
C VAL A 123 -5.42 -2.85 12.01
N SER A 124 -6.54 -3.38 11.52
CA SER A 124 -7.87 -3.04 12.05
C SER A 124 -8.02 -3.52 13.49
N ALA A 125 -8.70 -2.73 14.32
CA ALA A 125 -9.03 -3.04 15.71
C ALA A 125 -10.41 -2.45 16.06
N LYS A 126 -11.41 -2.72 15.19
CA LYS A 126 -12.81 -2.35 15.44
C LYS A 126 -13.28 -3.02 16.73
N GLU A 127 -14.31 -2.50 17.34
CA GLU A 127 -14.85 -3.08 18.58
C GLU A 127 -15.22 -4.56 18.39
N GLY A 128 -14.69 -5.43 19.25
CA GLY A 128 -14.90 -6.86 19.19
C GLY A 128 -14.11 -7.62 18.12
N GLU A 129 -13.34 -6.94 17.26
CA GLU A 129 -12.55 -7.58 16.20
C GLU A 129 -11.34 -8.31 16.79
N GLN A 130 -11.16 -9.59 16.43
CA GLN A 130 -9.97 -10.35 16.80
C GLN A 130 -8.79 -9.94 15.91
N LEU A 131 -7.62 -9.74 16.52
CA LEU A 131 -6.41 -9.37 15.81
C LEU A 131 -5.16 -9.99 16.42
N LEU A 132 -4.15 -10.20 15.56
CA LEU A 132 -2.86 -10.75 15.93
C LEU A 132 -1.79 -9.67 15.83
N ILE A 133 -1.02 -9.47 16.91
CA ILE A 133 0.11 -8.55 16.94
C ILE A 133 1.39 -9.34 17.19
N PRO A 134 2.21 -9.65 16.16
CA PRO A 134 3.49 -10.32 16.33
C PRO A 134 4.46 -9.47 17.15
N ILE A 135 5.11 -10.05 18.15
CA ILE A 135 6.16 -9.39 18.92
C ILE A 135 7.52 -9.74 18.32
N ASN A 136 7.98 -10.96 18.54
CA ASN A 136 9.22 -11.50 17.98
C ASN A 136 9.20 -13.03 18.05
N MET A 137 10.25 -13.67 17.52
CA MET A 137 10.32 -15.14 17.44
C MET A 137 10.37 -15.83 18.83
N ARG A 138 10.92 -15.17 19.86
CA ARG A 138 11.01 -15.71 21.22
C ARG A 138 9.71 -15.54 22.00
N ASP A 139 9.15 -14.34 21.95
CA ASP A 139 8.01 -13.96 22.79
C ASP A 139 6.66 -14.22 22.09
N GLY A 140 6.70 -14.61 20.80
CA GLY A 140 5.51 -14.98 20.01
C GLY A 140 4.67 -13.81 19.56
N SER A 141 3.36 -13.93 19.69
CA SER A 141 2.37 -12.95 19.24
C SER A 141 1.27 -12.77 20.28
N LEU A 142 0.69 -11.58 20.30
CA LEU A 142 -0.49 -11.28 21.13
C LEU A 142 -1.75 -11.55 20.33
N LEU A 143 -2.66 -12.32 20.91
CA LEU A 143 -4.06 -12.38 20.48
C LEU A 143 -4.81 -11.28 21.22
N CYS A 144 -5.43 -10.40 20.47
CA CYS A 144 -6.08 -9.20 21.00
C CYS A 144 -7.52 -9.08 20.50
N VAL A 145 -8.30 -8.29 21.23
CA VAL A 145 -9.65 -7.87 20.80
C VAL A 145 -9.66 -6.36 20.67
N GLY A 146 -10.08 -5.86 19.53
CA GLY A 146 -10.17 -4.44 19.22
C GLY A 146 -11.16 -3.73 20.15
N LYS A 147 -10.85 -2.49 20.49
CA LYS A 147 -11.68 -1.61 21.34
C LYS A 147 -12.44 -0.53 20.56
N GLY A 148 -12.26 -0.46 19.23
CA GLY A 148 -12.95 0.50 18.39
C GLY A 148 -12.61 1.96 18.69
N ASN A 149 -11.37 2.28 19.10
CA ASN A 149 -10.99 3.64 19.42
C ASN A 149 -10.92 4.51 18.15
N GLU A 150 -11.86 5.43 18.00
CA GLU A 150 -12.00 6.32 16.84
C GLU A 150 -10.83 7.30 16.70
N ASP A 151 -10.23 7.77 17.81
CA ASP A 151 -9.06 8.66 17.77
C ASP A 151 -7.86 8.02 17.06
N TRP A 152 -7.83 6.70 17.01
CA TRP A 152 -6.81 5.90 16.31
C TRP A 152 -7.34 5.23 15.05
N ASN A 153 -8.41 5.74 14.46
CA ASN A 153 -9.08 5.14 13.30
C ASN A 153 -9.39 3.65 13.50
N CYS A 154 -9.84 3.25 14.68
CA CYS A 154 -10.09 1.86 15.05
C CYS A 154 -8.91 0.95 14.62
N SER A 155 -7.69 1.34 14.97
CA SER A 155 -6.47 0.65 14.54
C SER A 155 -5.57 0.29 15.70
N ALA A 156 -4.71 -0.73 15.49
CA ALA A 156 -3.69 -1.17 16.43
C ALA A 156 -2.35 -1.35 15.70
N PRO A 157 -1.20 -1.37 16.40
CA PRO A 157 0.08 -1.69 15.79
C PRO A 157 0.07 -3.07 15.13
N HIS A 158 0.73 -3.22 13.99
CA HIS A 158 0.86 -4.51 13.30
C HIS A 158 1.99 -5.38 13.82
N GLY A 159 2.72 -4.94 14.85
CA GLY A 159 3.86 -5.62 15.45
C GLY A 159 4.59 -4.71 16.41
N ALA A 160 5.54 -5.25 17.16
CA ALA A 160 6.31 -4.53 18.17
C ALA A 160 7.33 -3.52 17.60
N GLY A 161 7.55 -3.53 16.28
CA GLY A 161 8.62 -2.74 15.68
C GLY A 161 10.01 -3.35 15.90
N ARG A 162 11.03 -2.68 15.40
CA ARG A 162 12.44 -3.09 15.55
C ARG A 162 13.23 -1.99 16.22
N LEU A 163 14.13 -2.36 17.11
CA LEU A 163 15.07 -1.43 17.72
C LEU A 163 16.21 -1.03 16.76
N MET A 164 16.50 -1.91 15.76
CA MET A 164 17.56 -1.70 14.77
C MET A 164 17.21 -2.36 13.44
N SER A 165 17.96 -2.04 12.38
CA SER A 165 17.80 -2.68 11.08
C SER A 165 18.23 -4.17 11.12
N ARG A 166 17.79 -4.96 10.13
CA ARG A 166 18.25 -6.35 9.99
C ARG A 166 19.75 -6.45 9.76
N ALA A 167 20.35 -5.48 9.05
CA ALA A 167 21.76 -5.43 8.78
C ALA A 167 22.56 -5.19 10.07
N ASP A 168 22.15 -4.20 10.86
CA ASP A 168 22.78 -3.89 12.15
C ASP A 168 22.65 -5.06 13.13
N ALA A 169 21.50 -5.71 13.21
CA ALA A 169 21.30 -6.88 14.04
C ALA A 169 22.25 -8.04 13.68
N LYS A 170 22.45 -8.30 12.37
CA LYS A 170 23.41 -9.32 11.89
C LYS A 170 24.86 -9.00 12.26
N GLN A 171 25.20 -7.73 12.35
CA GLN A 171 26.55 -7.30 12.76
C GLN A 171 26.73 -7.27 14.28
N SER A 172 25.66 -7.00 15.03
CA SER A 172 25.70 -6.80 16.47
C SER A 172 25.56 -8.09 17.29
N PHE A 173 24.96 -9.14 16.71
CA PHE A 173 24.67 -10.39 17.43
C PHE A 173 25.28 -11.60 16.71
N THR A 174 25.79 -12.52 17.53
CA THR A 174 26.31 -13.80 17.03
C THR A 174 25.20 -14.85 16.94
N VAL A 175 25.42 -15.89 16.09
CA VAL A 175 24.51 -17.04 16.00
C VAL A 175 24.40 -17.78 17.34
N SER A 176 25.48 -17.81 18.14
CA SER A 176 25.49 -18.45 19.46
C SER A 176 24.57 -17.73 20.45
N GLU A 177 24.61 -16.39 20.48
CA GLU A 177 23.70 -15.58 21.30
C GLU A 177 22.25 -15.76 20.85
N PHE A 178 21.98 -15.76 19.55
CA PHE A 178 20.65 -16.04 19.01
C PHE A 178 20.12 -17.41 19.47
N LYS A 179 20.92 -18.48 19.31
CA LYS A 179 20.53 -19.84 19.76
C LYS A 179 20.25 -19.91 21.25
N LYS A 180 21.05 -19.20 22.07
CA LYS A 180 20.82 -19.12 23.53
C LYS A 180 19.48 -18.46 23.86
N GLN A 181 19.12 -17.38 23.15
CA GLN A 181 17.84 -16.69 23.34
C GLN A 181 16.63 -17.52 22.87
N MET A 182 16.85 -18.42 21.91
CA MET A 182 15.82 -19.28 21.31
C MET A 182 15.75 -20.68 21.95
N ALA A 183 16.48 -20.93 23.04
CA ALA A 183 16.64 -22.27 23.62
C ALA A 183 15.31 -22.97 24.01
N GLU A 184 14.29 -22.17 24.37
CA GLU A 184 12.97 -22.68 24.76
C GLU A 184 11.95 -22.61 23.59
N VAL A 185 12.36 -22.16 22.40
CA VAL A 185 11.50 -22.02 21.23
C VAL A 185 11.86 -23.07 20.19
N TYR A 186 10.89 -23.88 19.80
CA TYR A 186 11.10 -24.81 18.68
C TYR A 186 11.25 -24.02 17.37
N THR A 187 12.40 -24.19 16.72
CA THR A 187 12.72 -23.54 15.44
C THR A 187 13.66 -24.43 14.63
N THR A 188 13.55 -24.34 13.32
CA THR A 188 14.45 -24.97 12.36
C THR A 188 15.64 -24.08 11.95
N SER A 189 15.76 -22.89 12.55
CA SER A 189 16.79 -21.86 12.26
C SER A 189 18.06 -22.09 13.07
#